data_c332718b408862e79512ced3c8156934
#
_entry.id   c332718b408862e79512ced3c8156934
#
_cell.length_a   1.000
_cell.length_b   1.000
_cell.length_c   1.000
_cell.angle_alpha   90.00
_cell.angle_beta   90.00
_cell.angle_gamma   90.00
#
_symmetry.space_group_name_H-M   'P 1'
#
loop_
_entity.id
_entity.type
_entity.pdbx_description
1 polymer ?
#
loop_
_entity_poly.entity_id
_entity_poly.type
_entity_poly.pdbx_seq_one_letter_code
_entity_poly.pdbx_strand_id
1 'polypeptide(L)'
;MLLWEQIAANRRAYQVTVALVVAALALFGLLVTLALGLGVSGLGAGLALAVLVVGFAPGMGERAALRDAGAQAADPGRWPRYHNLVEGLAQAAGLPMPRLYVADSDAANAFSVGRDPERAALVVTRGLLTTLNRVELEGVLAHELNHIWSWGARLATLGVALGRVPGLLRLLAPARREFDADEGGARLTRYPPGLVSALRKLAGGVQPPDRPGLRHLWIIAPGDATHPPVDERIAALQEL
;
A
#
# COMPACT_ATOMS: atom_id res chain seq x y z
N MET A 1 -0.06 15.70 -9.18
CA MET A 1 0.39 16.30 -7.87
C MET A 1 1.89 16.05 -7.68
N LEU A 2 2.67 16.99 -7.13
CA LEU A 2 4.10 16.79 -6.90
C LEU A 2 4.33 15.80 -5.74
N LEU A 3 5.43 15.04 -5.77
CA LEU A 3 5.73 14.02 -4.75
C LEU A 3 5.72 14.60 -3.31
N TRP A 4 6.27 15.80 -3.10
CA TRP A 4 6.28 16.43 -1.77
C TRP A 4 4.88 16.81 -1.27
N GLU A 5 3.93 17.14 -2.17
CA GLU A 5 2.53 17.38 -1.82
C GLU A 5 1.84 16.10 -1.42
N GLN A 6 2.10 14.99 -2.14
CA GLN A 6 1.62 13.65 -1.79
C GLN A 6 2.14 13.23 -0.41
N ILE A 7 3.45 13.43 -0.14
CA ILE A 7 4.06 13.14 1.16
C ILE A 7 3.35 13.93 2.27
N ALA A 8 3.12 15.23 2.07
CA ALA A 8 2.46 16.07 3.07
C ALA A 8 1.02 15.62 3.33
N ALA A 9 0.26 15.30 2.27
CA ALA A 9 -1.11 14.81 2.37
C ALA A 9 -1.18 13.45 3.09
N ASN A 10 -0.34 12.49 2.72
CA ASN A 10 -0.32 11.16 3.31
C ASN A 10 0.15 11.18 4.78
N ARG A 11 1.15 12.02 5.12
CA ARG A 11 1.57 12.24 6.52
C ARG A 11 0.44 12.84 7.36
N ARG A 12 -0.27 13.84 6.83
CA ARG A 12 -1.43 14.44 7.51
C ARG A 12 -2.54 13.40 7.72
N ALA A 13 -2.89 12.64 6.70
CA ALA A 13 -3.90 11.57 6.80
C ALA A 13 -3.50 10.53 7.85
N TYR A 14 -2.24 10.11 7.89
CA TYR A 14 -1.72 9.22 8.91
C TYR A 14 -1.86 9.81 10.32
N GLN A 15 -1.45 11.07 10.52
CA GLN A 15 -1.55 11.76 11.83
C GLN A 15 -3.01 11.85 12.30
N VAL A 16 -3.93 12.23 11.42
CA VAL A 16 -5.37 12.28 11.72
C VAL A 16 -5.89 10.90 12.12
N THR A 17 -5.52 9.86 11.37
CA THR A 17 -5.94 8.49 11.69
C THR A 17 -5.42 8.04 13.06
N VAL A 18 -4.14 8.30 13.34
CA VAL A 18 -3.54 7.99 14.64
C VAL A 18 -4.26 8.74 15.75
N ALA A 19 -4.54 10.04 15.59
CA ALA A 19 -5.26 10.83 16.57
C ALA A 19 -6.68 10.27 16.84
N LEU A 20 -7.40 9.85 15.79
CA LEU A 20 -8.73 9.24 15.92
C LEU A 20 -8.66 7.90 16.66
N VAL A 21 -7.67 7.05 16.35
CA VAL A 21 -7.48 5.77 17.05
C VAL A 21 -7.15 6.00 18.52
N VAL A 22 -6.26 6.94 18.83
CA VAL A 22 -5.91 7.31 20.20
C VAL A 22 -7.14 7.81 20.97
N ALA A 23 -7.90 8.75 20.39
CA ALA A 23 -9.11 9.29 21.00
C ALA A 23 -10.17 8.20 21.23
N ALA A 24 -10.39 7.31 20.27
CA ALA A 24 -11.35 6.23 20.39
C ALA A 24 -10.98 5.23 21.52
N LEU A 25 -9.71 4.83 21.61
CA LEU A 25 -9.24 3.92 22.66
C LEU A 25 -9.24 4.57 24.04
N ALA A 26 -8.89 5.86 24.13
CA ALA A 26 -8.95 6.62 25.39
C ALA A 26 -10.41 6.75 25.87
N LEU A 27 -11.33 7.09 24.97
CA LEU A 27 -12.76 7.19 25.28
C LEU A 27 -13.33 5.82 25.68
N PHE A 28 -12.99 4.75 24.96
CA PHE A 28 -13.42 3.40 25.29
C PHE A 28 -12.96 2.99 26.67
N GLY A 29 -11.69 3.21 27.01
CA GLY A 29 -11.14 2.95 28.36
C GLY A 29 -11.88 3.73 29.45
N LEU A 30 -12.14 5.02 29.21
CA LEU A 30 -12.91 5.87 30.13
C LEU A 30 -14.32 5.34 30.35
N LEU A 31 -15.06 5.05 29.27
CA LEU A 31 -16.45 4.56 29.36
C LEU A 31 -16.54 3.22 30.11
N VAL A 32 -15.62 2.31 29.83
CA VAL A 32 -15.57 1.00 30.54
C VAL A 32 -15.37 1.20 32.04
N THR A 33 -14.41 2.01 32.46
CA THR A 33 -14.14 2.19 33.90
C THR A 33 -15.19 3.02 34.62
N LEU A 34 -15.85 3.96 33.94
CA LEU A 34 -17.03 4.67 34.50
C LEU A 34 -18.18 3.69 34.72
N ALA A 35 -18.46 2.79 33.76
CA ALA A 35 -19.51 1.77 33.87
C ALA A 35 -19.24 0.77 35.01
N LEU A 36 -17.95 0.51 35.33
CA LEU A 36 -17.53 -0.37 36.42
C LEU A 36 -17.39 0.35 37.75
N GLY A 37 -17.68 1.64 37.86
CA GLY A 37 -17.49 2.44 39.08
C GLY A 37 -16.04 2.74 39.45
N LEU A 38 -15.09 2.55 38.53
CA LEU A 38 -13.64 2.73 38.74
C LEU A 38 -13.16 4.16 38.44
N GLY A 39 -14.08 5.07 38.15
CA GLY A 39 -13.77 6.47 37.86
C GLY A 39 -13.02 6.68 36.57
N VAL A 40 -12.13 7.68 36.51
CA VAL A 40 -11.42 8.11 35.29
C VAL A 40 -10.13 7.30 35.00
N SER A 41 -9.81 6.29 35.77
CA SER A 41 -8.55 5.49 35.63
C SER A 41 -8.41 4.85 34.25
N GLY A 42 -9.53 4.53 33.59
CA GLY A 42 -9.54 3.95 32.25
C GLY A 42 -9.03 4.85 31.14
N LEU A 43 -9.02 6.16 31.36
CA LEU A 43 -8.39 7.08 30.40
C LEU A 43 -6.90 6.77 30.22
N GLY A 44 -6.18 6.55 31.34
CA GLY A 44 -4.78 6.16 31.31
C GLY A 44 -4.54 4.80 30.66
N ALA A 45 -5.40 3.80 30.98
CA ALA A 45 -5.32 2.48 30.34
C ALA A 45 -5.60 2.53 28.84
N GLY A 46 -6.60 3.31 28.42
CA GLY A 46 -6.92 3.50 26.99
C GLY A 46 -5.78 4.18 26.23
N LEU A 47 -5.15 5.19 26.82
CA LEU A 47 -3.97 5.85 26.24
C LEU A 47 -2.77 4.91 26.14
N ALA A 48 -2.49 4.12 27.17
CA ALA A 48 -1.42 3.12 27.12
C ALA A 48 -1.66 2.08 26.03
N LEU A 49 -2.89 1.58 25.89
CA LEU A 49 -3.27 0.68 24.80
C LEU A 49 -3.10 1.35 23.44
N ALA A 50 -3.46 2.62 23.30
CA ALA A 50 -3.30 3.36 22.05
C ALA A 50 -1.83 3.48 21.63
N VAL A 51 -0.92 3.75 22.56
CA VAL A 51 0.53 3.78 22.31
C VAL A 51 1.02 2.44 21.79
N LEU A 52 0.58 1.32 22.40
CA LEU A 52 0.93 -0.02 21.93
C LEU A 52 0.36 -0.29 20.52
N VAL A 53 -0.92 -0.02 20.29
CA VAL A 53 -1.55 -0.23 18.98
C VAL A 53 -0.84 0.58 17.89
N VAL A 54 -0.65 1.87 18.10
CA VAL A 54 0.00 2.76 17.10
C VAL A 54 1.46 2.37 16.86
N GLY A 55 2.18 1.96 17.90
CA GLY A 55 3.59 1.57 17.80
C GLY A 55 3.79 0.24 17.06
N PHE A 56 2.90 -0.73 17.26
CA PHE A 56 3.06 -2.09 16.72
C PHE A 56 2.23 -2.36 15.46
N ALA A 57 1.09 -1.66 15.24
CA ALA A 57 0.18 -1.92 14.13
C ALA A 57 0.87 -1.91 12.75
N PRO A 58 1.75 -0.97 12.38
CA PRO A 58 2.39 -1.00 11.07
C PRO A 58 3.27 -2.22 10.86
N GLY A 59 4.01 -2.66 11.88
CA GLY A 59 4.83 -3.87 11.79
C GLY A 59 3.99 -5.16 11.75
N MET A 60 2.87 -5.18 12.45
CA MET A 60 1.91 -6.30 12.38
C MET A 60 1.20 -6.34 11.02
N GLY A 61 0.79 -5.19 10.49
CA GLY A 61 0.15 -5.08 9.19
C GLY A 61 1.06 -5.57 8.06
N GLU A 62 2.33 -5.17 8.06
CA GLU A 62 3.32 -5.64 7.09
C GLU A 62 3.50 -7.16 7.16
N ARG A 63 3.74 -7.71 8.35
CA ARG A 63 3.91 -9.16 8.53
C ARG A 63 2.66 -9.94 8.13
N ALA A 64 1.49 -9.41 8.44
CA ALA A 64 0.23 -10.02 8.04
C ALA A 64 0.07 -10.00 6.51
N ALA A 65 0.33 -8.86 5.85
CA ALA A 65 0.26 -8.75 4.40
C ALA A 65 1.21 -9.72 3.69
N LEU A 66 2.48 -9.78 4.11
CA LEU A 66 3.46 -10.70 3.52
C LEU A 66 3.06 -12.17 3.73
N ARG A 67 2.65 -12.54 4.94
CA ARG A 67 2.19 -13.90 5.25
C ARG A 67 0.94 -14.27 4.46
N ASP A 68 -0.06 -13.39 4.45
CA ASP A 68 -1.34 -13.66 3.80
C ASP A 68 -1.22 -13.68 2.28
N ALA A 69 -0.25 -12.96 1.71
CA ALA A 69 0.11 -13.05 0.30
C ALA A 69 0.92 -14.32 -0.03
N GLY A 70 1.46 -15.02 0.97
CA GLY A 70 2.42 -16.10 0.74
C GLY A 70 3.74 -15.61 0.13
N ALA A 71 4.11 -14.36 0.44
CA ALA A 71 5.26 -13.69 -0.15
C ALA A 71 6.58 -14.21 0.43
N GLN A 72 7.52 -14.54 -0.44
CA GLN A 72 8.87 -14.98 -0.10
C GLN A 72 9.88 -13.95 -0.60
N ALA A 73 11.02 -13.82 0.08
CA ALA A 73 12.09 -12.94 -0.37
C ALA A 73 12.49 -13.27 -1.81
N ALA A 74 12.59 -12.25 -2.64
CA ALA A 74 12.94 -12.43 -4.04
C ALA A 74 14.44 -12.75 -4.15
N ASP A 75 14.78 -13.96 -4.61
CA ASP A 75 16.16 -14.34 -4.90
C ASP A 75 16.65 -13.59 -6.15
N PRO A 76 17.76 -12.83 -6.08
CA PRO A 76 18.30 -12.09 -7.23
C PRO A 76 18.72 -12.99 -8.39
N GLY A 77 19.19 -14.20 -8.11
CA GLY A 77 19.53 -15.18 -9.13
C GLY A 77 18.33 -15.72 -9.88
N ARG A 78 17.20 -15.88 -9.19
CA ARG A 78 15.95 -16.37 -9.78
C ARG A 78 15.16 -15.25 -10.48
N TRP A 79 15.22 -14.02 -9.95
CA TRP A 79 14.43 -12.88 -10.42
C TRP A 79 15.27 -11.65 -10.79
N PRO A 80 16.34 -11.79 -11.61
CA PRO A 80 17.29 -10.71 -11.89
C PRO A 80 16.62 -9.51 -12.57
N ARG A 81 15.66 -9.74 -13.47
CA ARG A 81 14.93 -8.65 -14.13
C ARG A 81 14.18 -7.77 -13.13
N TYR A 82 13.54 -8.38 -12.13
CA TYR A 82 12.80 -7.65 -11.08
C TYR A 82 13.75 -6.79 -10.25
N HIS A 83 14.86 -7.38 -9.77
CA HIS A 83 15.87 -6.66 -9.00
C HIS A 83 16.46 -5.49 -9.77
N ASN A 84 16.92 -5.72 -11.01
CA ASN A 84 17.56 -4.70 -11.83
C ASN A 84 16.63 -3.52 -12.16
N LEU A 85 15.33 -3.78 -12.40
CA LEU A 85 14.37 -2.72 -12.66
C LEU A 85 14.12 -1.87 -11.42
N VAL A 86 13.90 -2.49 -10.25
CA VAL A 86 13.66 -1.73 -9.02
C VAL A 86 14.91 -0.95 -8.61
N GLU A 87 16.10 -1.55 -8.71
CA GLU A 87 17.35 -0.86 -8.42
C GLU A 87 17.55 0.35 -9.34
N GLY A 88 17.34 0.20 -10.65
CA GLY A 88 17.46 1.29 -11.62
C GLY A 88 16.47 2.43 -11.34
N LEU A 89 15.22 2.12 -11.01
CA LEU A 89 14.20 3.11 -10.65
C LEU A 89 14.53 3.83 -9.33
N ALA A 90 14.99 3.10 -8.30
CA ALA A 90 15.39 3.66 -7.02
C ALA A 90 16.60 4.60 -7.16
N GLN A 91 17.60 4.19 -7.94
CA GLN A 91 18.78 5.02 -8.25
C GLN A 91 18.40 6.27 -9.03
N ALA A 92 17.54 6.15 -10.06
CA ALA A 92 17.07 7.28 -10.86
C ALA A 92 16.32 8.32 -10.02
N ALA A 93 15.60 7.87 -8.99
CA ALA A 93 14.87 8.75 -8.08
C ALA A 93 15.72 9.27 -6.90
N GLY A 94 16.91 8.70 -6.65
CA GLY A 94 17.72 9.01 -5.47
C GLY A 94 17.06 8.57 -4.16
N LEU A 95 16.29 7.48 -4.19
CA LEU A 95 15.47 7.01 -3.06
C LEU A 95 15.86 5.58 -2.65
N PRO A 96 15.58 5.18 -1.40
CA PRO A 96 15.99 3.87 -0.91
C PRO A 96 15.31 2.74 -1.67
N MET A 97 16.06 1.66 -1.94
CA MET A 97 15.54 0.44 -2.52
C MET A 97 14.75 -0.36 -1.46
N PRO A 98 13.50 -0.74 -1.75
CA PRO A 98 12.71 -1.55 -0.83
C PRO A 98 13.19 -3.00 -0.80
N ARG A 99 12.77 -3.75 0.21
CA ARG A 99 12.91 -5.21 0.22
C ARG A 99 11.99 -5.83 -0.79
N LEU A 100 12.49 -6.76 -1.59
CA LEU A 100 11.77 -7.37 -2.69
C LEU A 100 11.22 -8.76 -2.32
N TYR A 101 9.96 -9.00 -2.64
CA TYR A 101 9.27 -10.25 -2.38
C TYR A 101 8.51 -10.73 -3.63
N VAL A 102 8.35 -12.04 -3.74
CA VAL A 102 7.52 -12.68 -4.76
C VAL A 102 6.48 -13.56 -4.07
N ALA A 103 5.21 -13.34 -4.41
CA ALA A 103 4.10 -14.20 -4.01
C ALA A 103 3.87 -15.28 -5.07
N ASP A 104 3.72 -16.54 -4.65
CA ASP A 104 3.46 -17.66 -5.55
C ASP A 104 1.99 -17.71 -5.94
N SER A 105 1.64 -16.88 -6.92
CA SER A 105 0.30 -16.78 -7.50
C SER A 105 0.42 -16.58 -9.00
N ASP A 106 -0.46 -17.24 -9.78
CA ASP A 106 -0.57 -17.05 -11.22
C ASP A 106 -1.32 -15.77 -11.60
N ALA A 107 -2.10 -15.20 -10.69
CA ALA A 107 -2.73 -13.91 -10.88
C ALA A 107 -1.66 -12.82 -10.99
N ALA A 108 -1.73 -11.97 -12.01
CA ALA A 108 -0.77 -10.90 -12.21
C ALA A 108 -1.14 -9.68 -11.35
N ASN A 109 -0.38 -9.42 -10.28
CA ASN A 109 -0.64 -8.29 -9.40
C ASN A 109 0.61 -7.88 -8.61
N ALA A 110 0.57 -6.69 -7.97
CA ALA A 110 1.63 -6.17 -7.12
C ALA A 110 1.04 -5.35 -5.97
N PHE A 111 1.83 -5.15 -4.92
CA PHE A 111 1.54 -4.20 -3.86
C PHE A 111 2.79 -3.81 -3.08
N SER A 112 2.70 -2.70 -2.37
CA SER A 112 3.74 -2.24 -1.45
C SER A 112 3.22 -2.05 -0.03
N VAL A 113 4.06 -2.37 0.95
CA VAL A 113 3.81 -2.21 2.40
C VAL A 113 5.04 -1.69 3.11
N GLY A 114 4.85 -1.05 4.24
CA GLY A 114 5.97 -0.58 5.07
C GLY A 114 5.58 0.58 5.98
N ARG A 115 6.49 0.93 6.89
CA ARG A 115 6.32 2.05 7.84
C ARG A 115 6.89 3.36 7.36
N ASP A 116 7.91 3.28 6.53
CA ASP A 116 8.67 4.37 5.96
C ASP A 116 9.41 3.87 4.71
N PRO A 117 9.93 4.75 3.84
CA PRO A 117 10.64 4.35 2.62
C PRO A 117 11.86 3.44 2.86
N GLU A 118 12.59 3.61 3.97
CA GLU A 118 13.77 2.80 4.29
C GLU A 118 13.40 1.38 4.74
N ARG A 119 12.17 1.17 5.20
CA ARG A 119 11.68 -0.09 5.75
C ARG A 119 10.45 -0.59 5.01
N ALA A 120 10.37 -0.33 3.72
CA ALA A 120 9.31 -0.79 2.86
C ALA A 120 9.63 -2.15 2.23
N ALA A 121 8.57 -2.84 1.82
CA ALA A 121 8.61 -4.04 1.02
C ALA A 121 7.73 -3.87 -0.22
N LEU A 122 8.24 -4.31 -1.36
CA LEU A 122 7.52 -4.38 -2.63
C LEU A 122 7.29 -5.84 -2.96
N VAL A 123 6.05 -6.21 -3.19
CA VAL A 123 5.62 -7.58 -3.47
C VAL A 123 5.04 -7.65 -4.86
N VAL A 124 5.53 -8.57 -5.66
CA VAL A 124 4.95 -8.92 -6.95
C VAL A 124 4.54 -10.38 -6.98
N THR A 125 3.55 -10.71 -7.76
CA THR A 125 3.21 -12.12 -7.97
C THR A 125 4.09 -12.74 -9.06
N ARG A 126 4.25 -14.06 -9.03
CA ARG A 126 4.89 -14.80 -10.10
C ARG A 126 4.18 -14.54 -11.44
N GLY A 127 2.84 -14.52 -11.43
CA GLY A 127 2.03 -14.19 -12.59
C GLY A 127 2.35 -12.83 -13.20
N LEU A 128 2.61 -11.81 -12.39
CA LEU A 128 3.03 -10.48 -12.89
C LEU A 128 4.35 -10.57 -13.67
N LEU A 129 5.34 -11.25 -13.09
CA LEU A 129 6.68 -11.36 -13.68
C LEU A 129 6.71 -12.16 -14.99
N THR A 130 5.73 -13.06 -15.20
CA THR A 130 5.60 -13.86 -16.40
C THR A 130 4.70 -13.23 -17.47
N THR A 131 3.71 -12.44 -17.05
CA THR A 131 2.73 -11.82 -17.97
C THR A 131 3.23 -10.53 -18.59
N LEU A 132 3.93 -9.69 -17.81
CA LEU A 132 4.34 -8.37 -18.26
C LEU A 132 5.70 -8.41 -18.96
N ASN A 133 5.80 -7.67 -20.08
CA ASN A 133 7.08 -7.37 -20.68
C ASN A 133 7.89 -6.38 -19.80
N ARG A 134 9.10 -6.01 -20.24
CA ARG A 134 9.99 -5.14 -19.45
C ARG A 134 9.38 -3.78 -19.16
N VAL A 135 8.83 -3.13 -20.18
CA VAL A 135 8.31 -1.76 -20.09
C VAL A 135 7.03 -1.70 -19.26
N GLU A 136 6.16 -2.68 -19.40
CA GLU A 136 4.95 -2.83 -18.61
C GLU A 136 5.27 -3.09 -17.13
N LEU A 137 6.22 -3.99 -16.88
CA LEU A 137 6.69 -4.27 -15.51
C LEU A 137 7.33 -3.03 -14.87
N GLU A 138 8.15 -2.31 -15.62
CA GLU A 138 8.77 -1.06 -15.16
C GLU A 138 7.71 -0.03 -14.74
N GLY A 139 6.63 0.12 -15.52
CA GLY A 139 5.50 0.99 -15.18
C GLY A 139 4.81 0.61 -13.87
N VAL A 140 4.52 -0.70 -13.67
CA VAL A 140 3.92 -1.20 -12.42
C VAL A 140 4.85 -1.01 -11.23
N LEU A 141 6.14 -1.31 -11.38
CA LEU A 141 7.12 -1.13 -10.32
C LEU A 141 7.29 0.34 -9.93
N ALA A 142 7.27 1.25 -10.91
CA ALA A 142 7.34 2.68 -10.66
C ALA A 142 6.09 3.20 -9.91
N HIS A 143 4.89 2.68 -10.23
CA HIS A 143 3.66 2.96 -9.50
C HIS A 143 3.79 2.52 -8.01
N GLU A 144 4.23 1.30 -7.76
CA GLU A 144 4.42 0.79 -6.39
C GLU A 144 5.49 1.56 -5.62
N LEU A 145 6.59 1.93 -6.28
CA LEU A 145 7.63 2.76 -5.68
C LEU A 145 7.09 4.15 -5.31
N ASN A 146 6.19 4.73 -6.11
CA ASN A 146 5.55 6.00 -5.75
C ASN A 146 4.72 5.87 -4.46
N HIS A 147 4.00 4.76 -4.25
CA HIS A 147 3.32 4.50 -2.98
C HIS A 147 4.29 4.45 -1.79
N ILE A 148 5.46 3.85 -1.95
CA ILE A 148 6.49 3.81 -0.91
C ILE A 148 7.00 5.23 -0.63
N TRP A 149 7.44 5.95 -1.65
CA TRP A 149 8.10 7.25 -1.51
C TRP A 149 7.16 8.37 -1.09
N SER A 150 5.89 8.30 -1.51
CA SER A 150 4.85 9.23 -1.06
C SER A 150 4.34 8.96 0.36
N TRP A 151 4.83 7.93 1.05
CA TRP A 151 4.33 7.43 2.34
C TRP A 151 2.92 6.81 2.27
N GLY A 152 2.40 6.60 1.09
CA GLY A 152 1.10 5.95 0.86
C GLY A 152 1.06 4.50 1.33
N ALA A 153 2.16 3.75 1.14
CA ALA A 153 2.31 2.38 1.62
C ALA A 153 2.13 2.26 3.14
N ARG A 154 2.54 3.28 3.93
CA ARG A 154 2.33 3.32 5.38
C ARG A 154 0.86 3.32 5.78
N LEU A 155 0.04 4.13 5.10
CA LEU A 155 -1.40 4.19 5.32
C LEU A 155 -2.07 2.87 4.98
N ALA A 156 -1.71 2.30 3.83
CA ALA A 156 -2.23 1.01 3.38
C ALA A 156 -1.85 -0.12 4.35
N THR A 157 -0.61 -0.14 4.85
CA THR A 157 -0.14 -1.10 5.86
C THR A 157 -0.91 -0.99 7.18
N LEU A 158 -1.22 0.24 7.61
CA LEU A 158 -2.08 0.46 8.76
C LEU A 158 -3.49 -0.08 8.51
N GLY A 159 -3.98 0.06 7.26
CA GLY A 159 -5.25 -0.53 6.81
C GLY A 159 -5.31 -2.05 6.97
N VAL A 160 -4.22 -2.79 6.74
CA VAL A 160 -4.16 -4.24 6.98
C VAL A 160 -4.35 -4.55 8.46
N ALA A 161 -3.70 -3.80 9.35
CA ALA A 161 -3.79 -4.02 10.79
C ALA A 161 -5.16 -3.64 11.37
N LEU A 162 -5.77 -2.57 10.85
CA LEU A 162 -7.00 -1.97 11.38
C LEU A 162 -8.22 -2.16 10.47
N GLY A 163 -8.04 -2.72 9.28
CA GLY A 163 -9.03 -2.75 8.19
C GLY A 163 -10.29 -3.57 8.43
N ARG A 164 -10.36 -4.28 9.56
CA ARG A 164 -11.61 -4.95 10.01
C ARG A 164 -12.62 -3.98 10.62
N VAL A 165 -12.24 -2.70 10.79
CA VAL A 165 -13.15 -1.65 11.26
C VAL A 165 -13.89 -1.07 10.05
N PRO A 166 -15.25 -1.19 9.98
CA PRO A 166 -16.02 -0.71 8.84
C PRO A 166 -15.77 0.78 8.56
N GLY A 167 -15.60 1.13 7.28
CA GLY A 167 -15.40 2.52 6.84
C GLY A 167 -13.99 3.09 7.03
N LEU A 168 -13.16 2.50 7.89
CA LEU A 168 -11.79 2.97 8.14
C LEU A 168 -10.90 2.84 6.91
N LEU A 169 -11.07 1.79 6.11
CA LEU A 169 -10.31 1.59 4.87
C LEU A 169 -10.48 2.72 3.86
N ARG A 170 -11.70 3.29 3.74
CA ARG A 170 -11.93 4.43 2.83
C ARG A 170 -11.15 5.68 3.25
N LEU A 171 -10.93 5.86 4.55
CA LEU A 171 -10.12 6.96 5.08
C LEU A 171 -8.62 6.70 4.87
N LEU A 172 -8.18 5.45 5.04
CA LEU A 172 -6.77 5.05 4.98
C LEU A 172 -6.27 4.84 3.55
N ALA A 173 -7.16 4.45 2.64
CA ALA A 173 -6.84 4.17 1.24
C ALA A 173 -7.88 4.83 0.31
N PRO A 174 -7.90 6.18 0.21
CA PRO A 174 -8.81 6.85 -0.71
C PRO A 174 -8.44 6.52 -2.16
N ALA A 175 -9.45 6.34 -3.03
CA ALA A 175 -9.28 5.98 -4.44
C ALA A 175 -8.34 6.92 -5.21
N ARG A 176 -8.31 8.22 -4.86
CA ARG A 176 -7.39 9.20 -5.45
C ARG A 176 -5.92 8.81 -5.34
N ARG A 177 -5.53 8.04 -4.34
CA ARG A 177 -4.17 7.56 -4.14
C ARG A 177 -3.63 6.79 -5.34
N GLU A 178 -4.51 6.04 -6.03
CA GLU A 178 -4.13 5.28 -7.23
C GLU A 178 -3.79 6.19 -8.41
N PHE A 179 -4.56 7.27 -8.61
CA PHE A 179 -4.24 8.28 -9.65
C PHE A 179 -2.91 8.99 -9.35
N ASP A 180 -2.67 9.32 -8.08
CA ASP A 180 -1.41 9.96 -7.67
C ASP A 180 -0.20 9.04 -7.90
N ALA A 181 -0.37 7.73 -7.69
CA ALA A 181 0.67 6.73 -7.93
C ALA A 181 0.88 6.46 -9.43
N ASP A 182 -0.19 6.44 -10.21
CA ASP A 182 -0.13 6.32 -11.67
C ASP A 182 0.63 7.50 -12.28
N GLU A 183 0.28 8.73 -11.89
CA GLU A 183 0.98 9.94 -12.35
C GLU A 183 2.45 9.94 -11.93
N GLY A 184 2.75 9.58 -10.67
CA GLY A 184 4.12 9.50 -10.15
C GLY A 184 4.96 8.44 -10.85
N GLY A 185 4.40 7.25 -11.08
CA GLY A 185 5.05 6.17 -11.83
C GLY A 185 5.30 6.53 -13.29
N ALA A 186 4.32 7.14 -13.95
CA ALA A 186 4.45 7.60 -15.32
C ALA A 186 5.53 8.69 -15.49
N ARG A 187 5.63 9.61 -14.53
CA ARG A 187 6.69 10.64 -14.49
C ARG A 187 8.08 10.03 -14.27
N LEU A 188 8.19 9.02 -13.40
CA LEU A 188 9.45 8.36 -13.12
C LEU A 188 9.98 7.62 -14.34
N THR A 189 9.12 6.84 -15.01
CA THR A 189 9.50 6.10 -16.21
C THR A 189 9.60 6.99 -17.46
N ARG A 190 8.99 8.17 -17.45
CA ARG A 190 8.79 9.05 -18.61
C ARG A 190 8.09 8.35 -19.78
N TYR A 191 7.35 7.29 -19.51
CA TYR A 191 6.68 6.49 -20.54
C TYR A 191 5.32 5.95 -20.03
N PRO A 192 4.28 6.82 -19.97
CA PRO A 192 2.93 6.43 -19.55
C PRO A 192 2.35 5.21 -20.28
N PRO A 193 2.60 5.00 -21.62
CA PRO A 193 2.04 3.85 -22.32
C PRO A 193 2.42 2.48 -21.74
N GLY A 194 3.55 2.38 -21.05
CA GLY A 194 3.97 1.13 -20.39
C GLY A 194 3.00 0.74 -19.27
N LEU A 195 2.67 1.69 -18.37
CA LEU A 195 1.69 1.45 -17.31
C LEU A 195 0.28 1.26 -17.86
N VAL A 196 -0.13 2.02 -18.88
CA VAL A 196 -1.43 1.85 -19.56
C VAL A 196 -1.58 0.43 -20.10
N SER A 197 -0.56 -0.09 -20.80
CA SER A 197 -0.57 -1.45 -21.33
C SER A 197 -0.63 -2.50 -20.21
N ALA A 198 0.14 -2.29 -19.13
CA ALA A 198 0.11 -3.14 -17.96
C ALA A 198 -1.29 -3.20 -17.33
N LEU A 199 -1.91 -2.04 -17.04
CA LEU A 199 -3.24 -1.97 -16.44
C LEU A 199 -4.31 -2.71 -17.26
N ARG A 200 -4.27 -2.59 -18.59
CA ARG A 200 -5.18 -3.34 -19.49
C ARG A 200 -5.00 -4.87 -19.35
N LYS A 201 -3.75 -5.33 -19.32
CA LYS A 201 -3.47 -6.77 -19.16
C LYS A 201 -3.90 -7.27 -17.78
N LEU A 202 -3.63 -6.50 -16.73
CA LEU A 202 -4.00 -6.86 -15.36
C LEU A 202 -5.51 -6.92 -15.16
N ALA A 203 -6.25 -5.97 -15.73
CA ALA A 203 -7.71 -5.93 -15.64
C ALA A 203 -8.39 -7.11 -16.35
N GLY A 204 -7.84 -7.55 -17.50
CA GLY A 204 -8.34 -8.69 -18.25
C GLY A 204 -7.82 -10.04 -17.77
N GLY A 205 -6.90 -10.08 -16.82
CA GLY A 205 -6.24 -11.28 -16.35
C GLY A 205 -6.94 -11.96 -15.17
N VAL A 206 -6.33 -13.07 -14.72
CA VAL A 206 -6.75 -13.79 -13.52
C VAL A 206 -6.54 -12.90 -12.30
N GLN A 207 -7.58 -12.74 -11.49
CA GLN A 207 -7.51 -11.96 -10.27
C GLN A 207 -6.94 -12.79 -9.10
N PRO A 208 -6.20 -12.18 -8.17
CA PRO A 208 -5.73 -12.89 -6.99
C PRO A 208 -6.90 -13.38 -6.14
N PRO A 209 -6.69 -14.45 -5.34
CA PRO A 209 -7.70 -14.92 -4.42
C PRO A 209 -8.25 -13.79 -3.54
N ASP A 210 -9.56 -13.80 -3.33
CA ASP A 210 -10.21 -12.80 -2.50
C ASP A 210 -9.74 -12.91 -1.04
N ARG A 211 -8.88 -12.00 -0.64
CA ARG A 211 -8.40 -11.83 0.74
C ARG A 211 -8.73 -10.42 1.18
N PRO A 212 -9.81 -10.23 1.95
CA PRO A 212 -10.29 -8.88 2.33
C PRO A 212 -9.21 -7.99 2.95
N GLY A 213 -8.25 -8.56 3.69
CA GLY A 213 -7.12 -7.84 4.28
C GLY A 213 -6.09 -7.33 3.29
N LEU A 214 -6.07 -7.84 2.04
CA LEU A 214 -5.11 -7.47 1.01
C LEU A 214 -5.70 -6.67 -0.15
N ARG A 215 -7.03 -6.67 -0.32
CA ARG A 215 -7.69 -6.06 -1.48
C ARG A 215 -7.23 -4.62 -1.74
N HIS A 216 -7.21 -3.81 -0.70
CA HIS A 216 -6.86 -2.38 -0.79
C HIS A 216 -5.35 -2.14 -1.03
N LEU A 217 -4.54 -3.19 -1.04
CA LEU A 217 -3.11 -3.12 -1.35
C LEU A 217 -2.82 -3.37 -2.83
N TRP A 218 -3.55 -4.29 -3.47
CA TRP A 218 -3.27 -4.69 -4.84
C TRP A 218 -3.39 -3.53 -5.82
N ILE A 219 -2.51 -3.44 -6.82
CA ILE A 219 -2.61 -2.42 -7.88
C ILE A 219 -3.92 -2.53 -8.67
N ILE A 220 -4.47 -3.75 -8.78
CA ILE A 220 -5.78 -4.03 -9.37
C ILE A 220 -6.62 -4.81 -8.37
N ALA A 221 -7.75 -4.25 -7.97
CA ALA A 221 -8.75 -4.88 -7.10
C ALA A 221 -10.16 -4.55 -7.58
N PRO A 222 -10.68 -5.25 -8.61
CA PRO A 222 -11.99 -4.96 -9.17
C PRO A 222 -13.10 -5.03 -8.11
N GLY A 223 -13.98 -4.01 -8.11
CA GLY A 223 -15.10 -3.93 -7.16
C GLY A 223 -14.71 -3.48 -5.75
N ASP A 224 -13.45 -3.16 -5.48
CA ASP A 224 -13.04 -2.54 -4.23
C ASP A 224 -13.25 -1.02 -4.27
N ALA A 225 -13.94 -0.48 -3.27
CA ALA A 225 -14.24 0.95 -3.18
C ALA A 225 -13.01 1.84 -2.95
N THR A 226 -11.84 1.26 -2.68
CA THR A 226 -10.57 1.96 -2.54
C THR A 226 -9.84 2.13 -3.86
N HIS A 227 -10.33 1.49 -4.93
CA HIS A 227 -9.72 1.55 -6.27
C HIS A 227 -10.69 2.21 -7.26
N PRO A 228 -10.20 3.19 -8.04
CA PRO A 228 -10.98 3.71 -9.16
C PRO A 228 -11.08 2.67 -10.27
N PRO A 229 -12.11 2.78 -11.14
CA PRO A 229 -12.19 1.95 -12.33
C PRO A 229 -10.92 2.04 -13.18
N VAL A 230 -10.46 0.90 -13.71
CA VAL A 230 -9.21 0.86 -14.49
C VAL A 230 -9.28 1.75 -15.72
N ASP A 231 -10.44 1.84 -16.36
CA ASP A 231 -10.62 2.68 -17.55
C ASP A 231 -10.43 4.18 -17.22
N GLU A 232 -10.85 4.64 -16.04
CA GLU A 232 -10.62 6.01 -15.58
C GLU A 232 -9.13 6.27 -15.31
N ARG A 233 -8.41 5.31 -14.73
CA ARG A 233 -6.96 5.38 -14.53
C ARG A 233 -6.22 5.46 -15.87
N ILE A 234 -6.62 4.63 -16.83
CA ILE A 234 -6.05 4.62 -18.19
C ILE A 234 -6.32 5.95 -18.89
N ALA A 235 -7.53 6.48 -18.83
CA ALA A 235 -7.88 7.78 -19.41
C ALA A 235 -7.00 8.91 -18.84
N ALA A 236 -6.85 8.97 -17.52
CA ALA A 236 -6.00 9.96 -16.86
C ALA A 236 -4.51 9.84 -17.25
N LEU A 237 -3.99 8.61 -17.43
CA LEU A 237 -2.62 8.39 -17.90
C LEU A 237 -2.40 8.79 -19.37
N GLN A 238 -3.43 8.73 -20.19
CA GLN A 238 -3.36 9.13 -21.62
C GLN A 238 -3.37 10.65 -21.83
N GLU A 239 -3.72 11.41 -20.78
CA GLU A 239 -3.68 12.87 -20.78
C GLU A 239 -2.33 13.45 -20.35
N LEU A 240 -1.37 12.61 -19.91
CA LEU A 240 -0.02 13.00 -19.50
C LEU A 240 0.94 13.05 -20.67
#